data_ae12e9f8625ab7563de1bf6953cf2ca7
#
_entry.id   ae12e9f8625ab7563de1bf6953cf2ca7
#
_cell.length_a   1.000
_cell.length_b   1.000
_cell.length_c   1.000
_cell.angle_alpha   90.00
_cell.angle_beta   90.00
_cell.angle_gamma   90.00
#
_symmetry.space_group_name_H-M   'P 1'
#
loop_
_entity.id
_entity.type
_entity.pdbx_description
1 polymer ?
#
loop_
_entity_poly.entity_id
_entity_poly.type
_entity_poly.pdbx_seq_one_letter_code
_entity_poly.pdbx_strand_id
1 'polypeptide(L)'
;MEVLVTGGAGFIGSHIAAALVARGDRVVVLDDLSNGVEANVPDGAPLIVGDVRDPEAIARAFAALDRPDAVCHLAGQASTFRSFDAPSWDMEVNGVGTARVLEGARSAGVGTVVFASSMTTYGTPPGLPVTEDMPCDPLSYYGVTKWAAER
;
A
#
# COMPACT_ATOMS: atom_id res chain seq x y z
N MET A 1 -14.70 -12.13 3.16
CA MET A 1 -14.31 -10.82 3.71
C MET A 1 -14.51 -9.76 2.65
N GLU A 2 -14.61 -8.49 3.06
CA GLU A 2 -14.55 -7.33 2.16
C GLU A 2 -13.21 -6.63 2.33
N VAL A 3 -12.41 -6.56 1.27
CA VAL A 3 -11.02 -6.13 1.35
C VAL A 3 -10.72 -5.01 0.34
N LEU A 4 -10.15 -3.91 0.82
CA LEU A 4 -9.56 -2.89 -0.04
C LEU A 4 -8.09 -3.26 -0.30
N VAL A 5 -7.69 -3.30 -1.57
CA VAL A 5 -6.30 -3.47 -1.99
C VAL A 5 -5.83 -2.20 -2.68
N THR A 6 -4.98 -1.42 -2.02
CA THR A 6 -4.35 -0.26 -2.65
C THR A 6 -3.08 -0.70 -3.39
N GLY A 7 -2.80 -0.11 -4.55
CA GLY A 7 -1.73 -0.60 -5.42
C GLY A 7 -2.05 -1.94 -6.09
N GLY A 8 -3.34 -2.27 -6.22
CA GLY A 8 -3.80 -3.58 -6.69
C GLY A 8 -3.67 -3.81 -8.19
N ALA A 9 -3.33 -2.80 -8.99
CA ALA A 9 -2.98 -2.95 -10.40
C ALA A 9 -1.47 -3.17 -10.61
N GLY A 10 -0.66 -3.03 -9.55
CA GLY A 10 0.78 -3.32 -9.54
C GLY A 10 1.09 -4.82 -9.47
N PHE A 11 2.39 -5.17 -9.56
CA PHE A 11 2.82 -6.57 -9.61
C PHE A 11 2.38 -7.37 -8.37
N ILE A 12 2.73 -6.93 -7.17
CA ILE A 12 2.39 -7.66 -5.94
C ILE A 12 0.89 -7.57 -5.66
N GLY A 13 0.32 -6.35 -5.80
CA GLY A 13 -1.07 -6.08 -5.46
C GLY A 13 -2.07 -6.87 -6.30
N SER A 14 -1.80 -7.05 -7.59
CA SER A 14 -2.65 -7.83 -8.49
C SER A 14 -2.71 -9.30 -8.11
N HIS A 15 -1.58 -9.88 -7.69
CA HIS A 15 -1.54 -11.27 -7.22
C HIS A 15 -2.30 -11.45 -5.90
N ILE A 16 -2.20 -10.47 -4.99
CA ILE A 16 -2.98 -10.49 -3.74
C ILE A 16 -4.47 -10.35 -4.05
N ALA A 17 -4.85 -9.38 -4.89
CA ALA A 17 -6.24 -9.19 -5.29
C ALA A 17 -6.82 -10.46 -5.95
N ALA A 18 -6.07 -11.09 -6.87
CA ALA A 18 -6.48 -12.33 -7.51
C ALA A 18 -6.65 -13.49 -6.52
N ALA A 19 -5.73 -13.63 -5.56
CA ALA A 19 -5.83 -14.67 -4.53
C ALA A 19 -7.04 -14.47 -3.61
N LEU A 20 -7.34 -13.22 -3.24
CA LEU A 20 -8.51 -12.88 -2.44
C LEU A 20 -9.81 -13.15 -3.20
N VAL A 21 -9.91 -12.74 -4.47
CA VAL A 21 -11.07 -13.05 -5.33
C VAL A 21 -11.25 -14.56 -5.48
N ALA A 22 -10.17 -15.29 -5.76
CA ALA A 22 -10.22 -16.76 -5.88
C ALA A 22 -10.67 -17.45 -4.59
N ARG A 23 -10.41 -16.85 -3.43
CA ARG A 23 -10.89 -17.31 -2.12
C ARG A 23 -12.39 -17.02 -1.89
N GLY A 24 -13.01 -16.20 -2.72
CA GLY A 24 -14.40 -15.79 -2.61
C GLY A 24 -14.60 -14.49 -1.80
N ASP A 25 -13.55 -13.71 -1.58
CA ASP A 25 -13.67 -12.40 -0.95
C ASP A 25 -14.19 -11.35 -1.93
N ARG A 26 -14.89 -10.35 -1.43
CA ARG A 26 -15.21 -9.14 -2.17
C ARG A 26 -14.02 -8.19 -2.10
N VAL A 27 -13.43 -7.89 -3.25
CA VAL A 27 -12.23 -7.05 -3.35
C VAL A 27 -12.55 -5.77 -4.11
N VAL A 28 -12.05 -4.64 -3.61
CA VAL A 28 -11.99 -3.37 -4.34
C VAL A 28 -10.52 -3.00 -4.47
N VAL A 29 -10.11 -2.57 -5.66
CA VAL A 29 -8.76 -2.08 -5.95
C VAL A 29 -8.76 -0.56 -6.04
N LEU A 30 -7.81 0.10 -5.36
CA LEU A 30 -7.47 1.52 -5.54
C LEU A 30 -6.05 1.60 -6.11
N ASP A 31 -5.89 2.22 -7.29
CA ASP A 31 -4.59 2.36 -7.94
C ASP A 31 -4.59 3.62 -8.82
N ASP A 32 -3.51 4.38 -8.87
CA ASP A 32 -3.38 5.57 -9.73
C ASP A 32 -2.89 5.25 -11.15
N LEU A 33 -2.58 3.98 -11.41
CA LEU A 33 -2.05 3.46 -12.67
C LEU A 33 -0.71 4.09 -13.10
N SER A 34 0.01 4.74 -12.18
CA SER A 34 1.32 5.34 -12.47
C SER A 34 2.39 4.29 -12.82
N ASN A 35 2.29 3.11 -12.23
CA ASN A 35 3.10 1.92 -12.53
C ASN A 35 2.25 0.66 -12.67
N GLY A 36 1.01 0.69 -12.22
CA GLY A 36 0.04 -0.37 -12.37
C GLY A 36 -0.54 -0.44 -13.78
N VAL A 37 -1.07 -1.59 -14.14
CA VAL A 37 -1.75 -1.82 -15.42
C VAL A 37 -3.15 -2.33 -15.13
N GLU A 38 -4.18 -1.67 -15.65
CA GLU A 38 -5.58 -2.04 -15.44
C GLU A 38 -5.85 -3.53 -15.77
N ALA A 39 -5.21 -4.04 -16.82
CA ALA A 39 -5.34 -5.45 -17.20
C ALA A 39 -4.82 -6.47 -16.16
N ASN A 40 -4.09 -6.02 -15.14
CA ASN A 40 -3.65 -6.88 -14.04
C ASN A 40 -4.72 -7.02 -12.95
N VAL A 41 -5.74 -6.16 -12.94
CA VAL A 41 -6.82 -6.23 -11.94
C VAL A 41 -7.69 -7.44 -12.26
N PRO A 42 -7.92 -8.36 -11.32
CA PRO A 42 -8.68 -9.57 -11.58
C PRO A 42 -10.15 -9.26 -11.85
N ASP A 43 -10.77 -10.07 -12.72
CA ASP A 43 -12.20 -10.03 -12.95
C ASP A 43 -12.97 -10.16 -11.63
N GLY A 44 -13.97 -9.31 -11.43
CA GLY A 44 -14.77 -9.29 -10.20
C GLY A 44 -14.23 -8.39 -9.08
N ALA A 45 -13.07 -7.75 -9.26
CA ALA A 45 -12.56 -6.71 -8.36
C ALA A 45 -12.72 -5.32 -9.03
N PRO A 46 -13.72 -4.50 -8.65
CA PRO A 46 -13.84 -3.13 -9.16
C PRO A 46 -12.55 -2.32 -8.95
N LEU A 47 -12.11 -1.62 -10.00
CA LEU A 47 -10.99 -0.68 -9.94
C LEU A 47 -11.50 0.74 -9.73
N ILE A 48 -11.02 1.38 -8.67
CA ILE A 48 -11.14 2.81 -8.44
C ILE A 48 -9.81 3.45 -8.85
N VAL A 49 -9.81 4.17 -9.95
CA VAL A 49 -8.62 4.93 -10.36
C VAL A 49 -8.48 6.16 -9.47
N GLY A 50 -7.35 6.25 -8.76
CA GLY A 50 -7.08 7.35 -7.84
C GLY A 50 -5.80 7.18 -7.04
N ASP A 51 -5.29 8.32 -6.60
CA ASP A 51 -4.06 8.44 -5.81
C ASP A 51 -4.37 8.29 -4.31
N VAL A 52 -3.53 7.56 -3.57
CA VAL A 52 -3.65 7.44 -2.10
C VAL A 52 -3.42 8.77 -1.36
N ARG A 53 -2.89 9.79 -2.04
CA ARG A 53 -2.79 11.15 -1.53
C ARG A 53 -4.10 11.93 -1.65
N ASP A 54 -5.09 11.42 -2.39
CA ASP A 54 -6.39 12.05 -2.57
C ASP A 54 -7.42 11.44 -1.60
N PRO A 55 -7.90 12.21 -0.59
CA PRO A 55 -8.91 11.73 0.34
C PRO A 55 -10.23 11.34 -0.34
N GLU A 56 -10.58 11.98 -1.46
CA GLU A 56 -11.81 11.67 -2.19
C GLU A 56 -11.70 10.30 -2.90
N ALA A 57 -10.53 9.99 -3.47
CA ALA A 57 -10.28 8.68 -4.05
C ALA A 57 -10.37 7.57 -3.00
N ILE A 58 -9.78 7.80 -1.83
CA ILE A 58 -9.85 6.88 -0.68
C ILE A 58 -11.31 6.69 -0.24
N ALA A 59 -12.05 7.78 -0.10
CA ALA A 59 -13.46 7.72 0.30
C ALA A 59 -14.31 6.93 -0.71
N ARG A 60 -14.10 7.13 -2.03
CA ARG A 60 -14.77 6.34 -3.08
C ARG A 60 -14.42 4.86 -2.98
N ALA A 61 -13.16 4.52 -2.71
CA ALA A 61 -12.73 3.14 -2.59
C ALA A 61 -13.39 2.42 -1.39
N PHE A 62 -13.47 3.07 -0.23
CA PHE A 62 -14.18 2.51 0.92
C PHE A 62 -15.70 2.45 0.71
N ALA A 63 -16.30 3.45 0.04
CA ALA A 63 -17.73 3.46 -0.26
C ALA A 63 -18.18 2.36 -1.25
N ALA A 64 -17.24 1.75 -1.99
CA ALA A 64 -17.52 0.62 -2.86
C ALA A 64 -17.62 -0.72 -2.09
N LEU A 65 -17.33 -0.73 -0.80
CA LEU A 65 -17.48 -1.86 0.13
C LEU A 65 -18.62 -1.55 1.11
N ASP A 66 -19.40 -2.57 1.46
CA ASP A 66 -20.53 -2.39 2.40
C ASP A 66 -20.03 -2.40 3.85
N ARG A 67 -19.08 -3.31 4.13
CA ARG A 67 -18.48 -3.49 5.46
C ARG A 67 -17.04 -3.96 5.33
N PRO A 68 -16.09 -3.05 5.07
CA PRO A 68 -14.69 -3.40 4.87
C PRO A 68 -14.10 -4.06 6.12
N ASP A 69 -13.59 -5.28 5.98
CA ASP A 69 -12.97 -6.05 7.06
C ASP A 69 -11.47 -5.76 7.17
N ALA A 70 -10.80 -5.57 6.03
CA ALA A 70 -9.35 -5.39 5.98
C ALA A 70 -8.90 -4.48 4.83
N VAL A 71 -7.69 -3.94 4.99
CA VAL A 71 -6.95 -3.25 3.93
C VAL A 71 -5.61 -3.96 3.70
N CYS A 72 -5.31 -4.27 2.42
CA CYS A 72 -3.96 -4.60 1.97
C CYS A 72 -3.36 -3.36 1.31
N HIS A 73 -2.47 -2.66 2.02
CA HIS A 73 -1.89 -1.41 1.55
C HIS A 73 -0.54 -1.65 0.88
N LEU A 74 -0.55 -1.69 -0.47
CA LEU A 74 0.63 -1.90 -1.31
C LEU A 74 0.94 -0.69 -2.21
N ALA A 75 0.02 0.28 -2.31
CA ALA A 75 0.30 1.52 -3.02
C ALA A 75 1.51 2.22 -2.41
N GLY A 76 2.41 2.66 -3.26
CA GLY A 76 3.61 3.37 -2.84
C GLY A 76 4.61 3.53 -3.97
N GLN A 77 5.46 4.52 -3.83
CA GLN A 77 6.65 4.68 -4.64
C GLN A 77 7.69 3.66 -4.17
N ALA A 78 8.23 2.81 -5.05
CA ALA A 78 9.11 1.70 -4.69
C ALA A 78 10.57 1.84 -5.18
N SER A 79 10.90 2.94 -5.87
CA SER A 79 12.24 3.15 -6.42
C SER A 79 13.12 3.93 -5.45
N THR A 80 14.14 3.26 -4.92
CA THR A 80 15.18 3.92 -4.11
C THR A 80 15.85 5.08 -4.86
N PHE A 81 16.13 4.91 -6.15
CA PHE A 81 16.75 5.98 -6.96
C PHE A 81 15.85 7.21 -7.06
N ARG A 82 14.57 7.04 -7.39
CA ARG A 82 13.62 8.17 -7.45
C ARG A 82 13.46 8.89 -6.12
N SER A 83 13.66 8.20 -5.00
CA SER A 83 13.59 8.84 -3.68
C SER A 83 14.71 9.84 -3.44
N PHE A 84 15.87 9.67 -4.08
CA PHE A 84 16.96 10.68 -4.03
C PHE A 84 16.69 11.88 -4.94
N ASP A 85 16.04 11.64 -6.09
CA ASP A 85 15.70 12.73 -7.03
C ASP A 85 14.54 13.58 -6.54
N ALA A 86 13.57 12.98 -5.83
CA ALA A 86 12.34 13.64 -5.39
C ALA A 86 11.91 13.18 -3.97
N PRO A 87 12.70 13.51 -2.93
CA PRO A 87 12.45 13.00 -1.55
C PRO A 87 11.14 13.50 -0.94
N SER A 88 10.72 14.72 -1.24
CA SER A 88 9.44 15.26 -0.77
C SER A 88 8.26 14.50 -1.37
N TRP A 89 8.32 14.22 -2.65
CA TRP A 89 7.29 13.42 -3.33
C TRP A 89 7.24 11.98 -2.81
N ASP A 90 8.40 11.38 -2.53
CA ASP A 90 8.47 10.05 -1.91
C ASP A 90 7.77 10.04 -0.53
N MET A 91 8.01 11.07 0.29
CA MET A 91 7.34 11.24 1.58
C MET A 91 5.81 11.47 1.42
N GLU A 92 5.40 12.26 0.44
CA GLU A 92 3.98 12.48 0.16
C GLU A 92 3.26 11.18 -0.20
N VAL A 93 3.86 10.36 -1.07
CA VAL A 93 3.24 9.10 -1.48
C VAL A 93 3.29 8.07 -0.35
N ASN A 94 4.47 7.78 0.18
CA ASN A 94 4.67 6.67 1.12
C ASN A 94 4.26 7.02 2.56
N GLY A 95 4.52 8.26 3.01
CA GLY A 95 4.19 8.69 4.37
C GLY A 95 2.77 9.24 4.47
N VAL A 96 2.50 10.35 3.77
CA VAL A 96 1.18 11.02 3.83
C VAL A 96 0.10 10.14 3.22
N GLY A 97 0.37 9.47 2.08
CA GLY A 97 -0.57 8.55 1.46
C GLY A 97 -0.96 7.40 2.40
N THR A 98 0.02 6.78 3.07
CA THR A 98 -0.25 5.73 4.07
C THR A 98 -1.11 6.27 5.22
N ALA A 99 -0.77 7.44 5.78
CA ALA A 99 -1.56 8.05 6.86
C ALA A 99 -3.04 8.28 6.43
N ARG A 100 -3.28 8.75 5.22
CA ARG A 100 -4.64 8.94 4.67
C ARG A 100 -5.40 7.63 4.48
N VAL A 101 -4.72 6.57 4.03
CA VAL A 101 -5.33 5.24 3.94
C VAL A 101 -5.73 4.74 5.33
N LEU A 102 -4.87 4.92 6.34
CA LEU A 102 -5.16 4.56 7.73
C LEU A 102 -6.31 5.39 8.32
N GLU A 103 -6.39 6.68 8.04
CA GLU A 103 -7.52 7.53 8.42
C GLU A 103 -8.84 7.06 7.79
N GLY A 104 -8.81 6.71 6.49
CA GLY A 104 -9.95 6.13 5.79
C GLY A 104 -10.38 4.79 6.39
N ALA A 105 -9.43 3.89 6.64
CA ALA A 105 -9.67 2.59 7.26
C ALA A 105 -10.30 2.74 8.67
N ARG A 106 -9.75 3.63 9.50
CA ARG A 106 -10.32 3.95 10.82
C ARG A 106 -11.75 4.49 10.73
N SER A 107 -12.00 5.40 9.79
CA SER A 107 -13.33 5.99 9.60
C SER A 107 -14.35 4.98 9.10
N ALA A 108 -13.92 4.00 8.29
CA ALA A 108 -14.74 2.90 7.80
C ALA A 108 -14.88 1.73 8.82
N GLY A 109 -14.24 1.82 9.99
CA GLY A 109 -14.30 0.79 11.04
C GLY A 109 -13.51 -0.48 10.72
N VAL A 110 -12.50 -0.39 9.85
CA VAL A 110 -11.62 -1.53 9.50
C VAL A 110 -10.78 -1.95 10.70
N GLY A 111 -10.79 -3.24 11.01
CA GLY A 111 -10.04 -3.81 12.13
C GLY A 111 -8.62 -4.26 11.80
N THR A 112 -8.29 -4.44 10.52
CA THR A 112 -6.99 -5.01 10.11
C THR A 112 -6.41 -4.28 8.90
N VAL A 113 -5.15 -3.85 9.03
CA VAL A 113 -4.38 -3.29 7.91
C VAL A 113 -3.09 -4.10 7.75
N VAL A 114 -2.87 -4.62 6.55
CA VAL A 114 -1.60 -5.26 6.15
C VAL A 114 -0.84 -4.28 5.27
N PHE A 115 0.31 -3.84 5.74
CA PHE A 115 1.15 -2.86 5.06
C PHE A 115 2.38 -3.50 4.43
N ALA A 116 2.64 -3.21 3.16
CA ALA A 116 3.86 -3.63 2.50
C ALA A 116 5.02 -2.70 2.85
N SER A 117 5.83 -3.06 3.83
CA SER A 117 7.07 -2.37 4.15
C SER A 117 8.22 -2.78 3.22
N SER A 118 9.45 -2.62 3.63
CA SER A 118 10.62 -2.91 2.80
C SER A 118 11.84 -3.33 3.63
N MET A 119 12.65 -4.22 3.09
CA MET A 119 13.98 -4.53 3.64
C MET A 119 14.91 -3.31 3.72
N THR A 120 14.67 -2.28 2.93
CA THR A 120 15.47 -1.04 2.97
C THR A 120 15.34 -0.27 4.30
N THR A 121 14.36 -0.61 5.12
CA THR A 121 14.21 -0.06 6.49
C THR A 121 15.37 -0.44 7.41
N TYR A 122 15.98 -1.60 7.18
CA TYR A 122 17.11 -2.08 8.00
C TYR A 122 18.47 -1.47 7.62
N GLY A 123 18.57 -0.82 6.44
CA GLY A 123 19.83 -0.25 5.97
C GLY A 123 20.91 -1.31 5.78
N THR A 124 22.01 -1.20 6.55
CA THR A 124 23.08 -2.20 6.60
C THR A 124 22.92 -3.04 7.87
N PRO A 125 22.26 -4.20 7.80
CA PRO A 125 22.00 -4.99 8.99
C PRO A 125 23.30 -5.56 9.56
N PRO A 126 23.41 -5.74 10.89
CA PRO A 126 24.63 -6.22 11.56
C PRO A 126 24.93 -7.70 11.29
N GLY A 127 23.99 -8.44 10.69
CA GLY A 127 24.14 -9.87 10.38
C GLY A 127 23.08 -10.38 9.40
N LEU A 128 23.27 -11.63 8.96
CA LEU A 128 22.35 -12.35 8.09
C LEU A 128 22.05 -13.74 8.69
N PRO A 129 20.82 -14.26 8.54
CA PRO A 129 19.65 -13.61 7.94
C PRO A 129 19.16 -12.43 8.77
N VAL A 130 18.49 -11.45 8.12
CA VAL A 130 17.85 -10.33 8.83
C VAL A 130 16.64 -10.83 9.59
N THR A 131 16.53 -10.41 10.86
CA THR A 131 15.42 -10.76 11.76
C THR A 131 14.67 -9.50 12.20
N GLU A 132 13.42 -9.66 12.68
CA GLU A 132 12.52 -8.54 13.01
C GLU A 132 12.96 -7.71 14.23
N ASP A 133 13.85 -8.24 15.06
CA ASP A 133 14.43 -7.57 16.23
C ASP A 133 15.66 -6.72 15.91
N MET A 134 16.15 -6.77 14.66
CA MET A 134 17.27 -5.94 14.25
C MET A 134 16.89 -4.46 14.17
N PRO A 135 17.84 -3.55 14.48
CA PRO A 135 17.58 -2.11 14.40
C PRO A 135 17.31 -1.66 12.97
N CYS A 136 16.35 -0.76 12.80
CA CYS A 136 16.10 -0.07 11.54
C CYS A 136 17.01 1.16 11.45
N ASP A 137 17.84 1.21 10.40
CA ASP A 137 18.76 2.32 10.09
C ASP A 137 18.78 2.59 8.58
N PRO A 138 17.68 3.12 8.01
CA PRO A 138 17.51 3.25 6.57
C PRO A 138 18.52 4.24 5.95
N LEU A 139 19.14 3.84 4.84
CA LEU A 139 20.15 4.60 4.11
C LEU A 139 19.62 5.38 2.90
N SER A 140 18.31 5.32 2.65
CA SER A 140 17.66 6.02 1.54
C SER A 140 16.39 6.72 2.01
N TYR A 141 15.97 7.77 1.29
CA TYR A 141 14.68 8.41 1.58
C TYR A 141 13.52 7.42 1.48
N TYR A 142 13.53 6.52 0.50
CA TYR A 142 12.57 5.44 0.39
C TYR A 142 12.52 4.56 1.66
N GLY A 143 13.67 4.14 2.17
CA GLY A 143 13.75 3.37 3.42
C GLY A 143 13.21 4.17 4.62
N VAL A 144 13.54 5.48 4.70
CA VAL A 144 13.04 6.38 5.76
C VAL A 144 11.52 6.50 5.70
N THR A 145 10.94 6.71 4.51
CA THR A 145 9.49 6.88 4.36
C THR A 145 8.72 5.60 4.62
N LYS A 146 9.25 4.44 4.23
CA LYS A 146 8.65 3.13 4.56
C LYS A 146 8.72 2.86 6.07
N TRP A 147 9.86 3.13 6.71
CA TRP A 147 9.99 2.98 8.16
C TRP A 147 9.08 3.95 8.94
N ALA A 148 8.97 5.21 8.49
CA ALA A 148 8.04 6.17 9.09
C ALA A 148 6.58 5.72 8.99
N ALA A 149 6.21 5.07 7.89
CA ALA A 149 4.85 4.56 7.67
C ALA A 149 4.51 3.32 8.56
N GLU A 150 5.50 2.63 9.09
CA GLU A 150 5.30 1.55 10.08
C GLU A 150 4.94 2.09 11.48
N ARG A 151 5.26 3.36 11.77
CA ARG A 151 5.12 3.98 13.10
C ARG A 151 3.83 4.77 13.23
#